data_087ed213120a4f0dac6a17210ae99f6c
#
_entry.id   087ed213120a4f0dac6a17210ae99f6c
#
_cell.length_a   1.000
_cell.length_b   1.000
_cell.length_c   1.000
_cell.angle_alpha   90.00
_cell.angle_beta   90.00
_cell.angle_gamma   90.00
#
_symmetry.space_group_name_H-M   'P 1'
#
loop_
_entity.id
_entity.type
_entity.pdbx_description
1 polymer ?
#
loop_
_entity_poly.entity_id
_entity_poly.type
_entity_poly.pdbx_seq_one_letter_code
_entity_poly.pdbx_strand_id
1 'polypeptide(L)'
;MSNSIWQKEGTLAHGFWNNGKLTDCPVYDMHGHMNHLNSIYFPHSSPAEVAAHIRRAGVKRLVYCSHPALWGLCRNTEMIKECASEPDVLRMYMAINPNYREELREDLANYDKFKPWVFGLKLLPDYHKTAATDAKYQYALDFANERGLPVLIHTWGGSRFDGGAVMLELVQKYSRIKFLLGHSIFGEWEYARRCVQESAGNVYLELTSIPGNMGDLERLTALVGSEKLIFGTDMPWFDEYQAIGGVLTADITEEDKRNIFYRNVERIFGKDW
;
A
#
# COMPACT_ATOMS: atom_id res chain seq x y z
N MET A 1 -21.64 20.99 25.37
CA MET A 1 -20.69 21.11 24.23
C MET A 1 -19.87 19.83 24.24
N SER A 2 -19.90 19.01 23.18
CA SER A 2 -18.99 17.84 23.10
C SER A 2 -17.57 18.36 22.93
N ASN A 3 -16.65 17.85 23.74
CA ASN A 3 -15.24 18.18 23.59
C ASN A 3 -14.79 17.78 22.16
N SER A 4 -13.91 18.59 21.56
CA SER A 4 -13.26 18.24 20.30
C SER A 4 -12.60 16.86 20.41
N ILE A 5 -12.57 16.10 19.31
CA ILE A 5 -11.89 14.78 19.27
C ILE A 5 -10.44 14.85 19.78
N TRP A 6 -9.75 15.99 19.55
CA TRP A 6 -8.40 16.25 19.98
C TRP A 6 -8.26 16.46 21.51
N GLN A 7 -9.36 16.74 22.20
CA GLN A 7 -9.41 16.96 23.66
C GLN A 7 -9.78 15.70 24.43
N LYS A 8 -10.14 14.62 23.74
CA LYS A 8 -10.54 13.37 24.39
C LYS A 8 -9.29 12.59 24.80
N GLU A 9 -8.91 12.71 26.08
CA GLU A 9 -7.76 12.01 26.66
C GLU A 9 -7.82 10.49 26.43
N GLY A 10 -6.66 9.87 26.25
CA GLY A 10 -6.53 8.43 26.03
C GLY A 10 -6.83 7.96 24.60
N THR A 11 -7.17 8.88 23.68
CA THR A 11 -7.35 8.56 22.25
C THR A 11 -6.06 8.76 21.46
N LEU A 12 -5.94 8.04 20.32
CA LEU A 12 -4.83 8.24 19.39
C LEU A 12 -4.80 9.67 18.84
N ALA A 13 -5.98 10.25 18.56
CA ALA A 13 -6.11 11.64 18.11
C ALA A 13 -5.52 12.64 19.11
N HIS A 14 -5.83 12.48 20.41
CA HIS A 14 -5.28 13.33 21.48
C HIS A 14 -3.74 13.19 21.56
N GLY A 15 -3.24 11.95 21.52
CA GLY A 15 -1.81 11.69 21.55
C GLY A 15 -1.06 12.31 20.35
N PHE A 16 -1.61 12.16 19.16
CA PHE A 16 -1.05 12.74 17.94
C PHE A 16 -1.03 14.27 17.98
N TRP A 17 -2.13 14.89 18.41
CA TRP A 17 -2.23 16.35 18.54
C TRP A 17 -1.18 16.94 19.46
N ASN A 18 -0.94 16.29 20.61
CA ASN A 18 0.01 16.78 21.60
C ASN A 18 1.47 16.53 21.22
N ASN A 19 1.77 15.46 20.50
CA ASN A 19 3.15 15.03 20.21
C ASN A 19 3.57 15.27 18.76
N GLY A 20 2.67 15.67 17.88
CA GLY A 20 2.91 15.78 16.43
C GLY A 20 3.13 14.44 15.73
N LYS A 21 2.97 13.32 16.43
CA LYS A 21 3.08 11.95 15.92
C LYS A 21 2.43 10.95 16.87
N LEU A 22 2.15 9.75 16.39
CA LEU A 22 1.74 8.63 17.25
C LEU A 22 2.95 8.04 17.96
N THR A 23 2.86 7.87 19.28
CA THR A 23 3.94 7.37 20.14
C THR A 23 3.68 5.96 20.68
N ASP A 24 2.41 5.60 20.84
CA ASP A 24 1.93 4.34 21.40
C ASP A 24 1.21 3.44 20.37
N CYS A 25 1.26 3.83 19.12
CA CYS A 25 0.67 3.12 18.00
C CYS A 25 1.65 3.17 16.81
N PRO A 26 2.30 2.06 16.46
CA PRO A 26 3.11 2.00 15.26
C PRO A 26 2.26 2.34 14.02
N VAL A 27 2.86 3.00 13.03
CA VAL A 27 2.25 3.23 11.72
C VAL A 27 3.10 2.55 10.66
N TYR A 28 2.49 1.65 9.91
CA TYR A 28 3.11 1.05 8.74
C TYR A 28 2.43 1.60 7.50
N ASP A 29 3.18 2.32 6.68
CA ASP A 29 2.72 2.80 5.40
C ASP A 29 3.03 1.77 4.32
N MET A 30 1.98 1.18 3.76
CA MET A 30 2.11 0.09 2.80
C MET A 30 2.03 0.54 1.35
N HIS A 31 2.03 1.86 1.08
CA HIS A 31 1.94 2.38 -0.26
C HIS A 31 2.65 3.73 -0.37
N GLY A 32 3.85 3.74 -0.91
CA GLY A 32 4.57 4.95 -1.25
C GLY A 32 5.36 4.82 -2.54
N HIS A 33 5.88 5.95 -2.99
CA HIS A 33 6.72 6.05 -4.17
C HIS A 33 7.98 6.85 -3.89
N MET A 34 9.05 6.54 -4.60
CA MET A 34 10.30 7.29 -4.55
C MET A 34 10.87 7.45 -5.96
N ASN A 35 11.94 8.21 -6.04
CA ASN A 35 12.73 8.52 -7.20
C ASN A 35 12.10 9.56 -8.15
N HIS A 36 12.96 10.41 -8.63
CA HIS A 36 12.56 11.50 -9.50
C HIS A 36 12.02 10.99 -10.84
N LEU A 37 10.90 11.55 -11.28
CA LEU A 37 10.34 11.34 -12.60
C LEU A 37 10.03 12.71 -13.22
N ASN A 38 10.59 13.02 -14.38
CA ASN A 38 10.49 14.35 -15.01
C ASN A 38 9.06 14.84 -15.27
N SER A 39 8.11 13.91 -15.44
CA SER A 39 6.70 14.25 -15.69
C SER A 39 5.87 14.45 -14.42
N ILE A 40 6.43 14.18 -13.24
CA ILE A 40 5.73 14.25 -11.97
C ILE A 40 6.61 14.95 -10.94
N TYR A 41 6.04 15.95 -10.26
CA TYR A 41 6.73 16.62 -9.17
C TYR A 41 6.73 15.76 -7.90
N PHE A 42 7.90 15.31 -7.48
CA PHE A 42 8.13 14.63 -6.22
C PHE A 42 9.03 15.48 -5.32
N PRO A 43 8.48 16.12 -4.27
CA PRO A 43 9.22 17.05 -3.42
C PRO A 43 10.31 16.39 -2.57
N HIS A 44 10.12 15.12 -2.20
CA HIS A 44 11.06 14.29 -1.45
C HIS A 44 11.28 13.00 -2.24
N SER A 45 12.36 12.91 -2.96
CA SER A 45 12.60 11.81 -3.91
C SER A 45 13.76 10.91 -3.54
N SER A 46 14.67 11.37 -2.70
CA SER A 46 15.79 10.55 -2.23
C SER A 46 15.43 9.73 -0.99
N PRO A 47 16.06 8.56 -0.77
CA PRO A 47 15.83 7.74 0.41
C PRO A 47 15.98 8.49 1.74
N ALA A 48 17.01 9.33 1.84
CA ALA A 48 17.28 10.09 3.07
C ALA A 48 16.20 11.13 3.37
N GLU A 49 15.71 11.85 2.33
CA GLU A 49 14.62 12.82 2.49
C GLU A 49 13.32 12.14 2.88
N VAL A 50 12.97 11.05 2.18
CA VAL A 50 11.79 10.24 2.51
C VAL A 50 11.88 9.71 3.93
N ALA A 51 13.00 9.08 4.31
CA ALA A 51 13.21 8.54 5.65
C ALA A 51 13.10 9.63 6.74
N ALA A 52 13.66 10.81 6.50
CA ALA A 52 13.56 11.93 7.43
C ALA A 52 12.11 12.40 7.60
N HIS A 53 11.36 12.48 6.49
CA HIS A 53 9.96 12.90 6.50
C HIS A 53 9.07 11.92 7.27
N ILE A 54 9.12 10.62 6.93
CA ILE A 54 8.28 9.60 7.57
C ILE A 54 8.60 9.42 9.06
N ARG A 55 9.88 9.51 9.46
CA ARG A 55 10.27 9.49 10.89
C ARG A 55 9.66 10.65 11.67
N ARG A 56 9.61 11.84 11.05
CA ARG A 56 8.97 13.01 11.66
C ARG A 56 7.47 12.81 11.87
N ALA A 57 6.80 12.19 10.89
CA ALA A 57 5.37 11.86 10.98
C ALA A 57 5.06 10.69 11.92
N GLY A 58 6.09 9.98 12.42
CA GLY A 58 5.93 8.83 13.30
C GLY A 58 5.64 7.52 12.56
N VAL A 59 5.82 7.47 11.26
CA VAL A 59 5.75 6.24 10.46
C VAL A 59 6.95 5.37 10.78
N LYS A 60 6.69 4.13 11.20
CA LYS A 60 7.72 3.17 11.60
C LYS A 60 8.39 2.54 10.39
N ARG A 61 7.63 2.27 9.34
CA ARG A 61 8.13 1.67 8.10
C ARG A 61 7.26 2.08 6.92
N LEU A 62 7.91 2.35 5.80
CA LEU A 62 7.29 2.59 4.50
C LEU A 62 7.66 1.46 3.54
N VAL A 63 6.67 0.91 2.84
CA VAL A 63 6.91 0.05 1.68
C VAL A 63 6.63 0.85 0.42
N TYR A 64 7.68 1.16 -0.31
CA TYR A 64 7.60 1.99 -1.51
C TYR A 64 7.83 1.22 -2.81
N CYS A 65 7.41 1.78 -3.92
CA CYS A 65 7.79 1.35 -5.25
C CYS A 65 8.46 2.51 -6.00
N SER A 66 9.57 2.23 -6.68
CA SER A 66 10.19 3.22 -7.56
C SER A 66 9.26 3.56 -8.72
N HIS A 67 8.93 4.84 -8.88
CA HIS A 67 8.08 5.28 -9.97
C HIS A 67 8.74 5.10 -11.34
N PRO A 68 10.03 5.50 -11.54
CA PRO A 68 10.76 5.18 -12.77
C PRO A 68 10.81 3.69 -13.12
N ALA A 69 10.91 2.79 -12.12
CA ALA A 69 10.93 1.35 -12.38
C ALA A 69 9.58 0.84 -12.93
N LEU A 70 8.46 1.41 -12.48
CA LEU A 70 7.14 1.09 -13.04
C LEU A 70 7.04 1.46 -14.52
N TRP A 71 7.73 2.52 -14.94
CA TRP A 71 7.81 2.94 -16.35
C TRP A 71 8.88 2.20 -17.15
N GLY A 72 9.72 1.38 -16.51
CA GLY A 72 10.84 0.71 -17.14
C GLY A 72 12.03 1.63 -17.45
N LEU A 73 12.14 2.76 -16.74
CA LEU A 73 13.22 3.73 -16.89
C LEU A 73 14.46 3.40 -16.04
N CYS A 74 14.32 2.48 -15.09
CA CYS A 74 15.42 1.92 -14.30
C CYS A 74 15.08 0.48 -13.90
N ARG A 75 16.07 -0.24 -13.37
CA ARG A 75 15.90 -1.63 -12.93
C ARG A 75 15.56 -1.69 -11.43
N ASN A 76 14.80 -2.70 -11.02
CA ASN A 76 14.57 -2.98 -9.61
C ASN A 76 15.86 -3.16 -8.82
N THR A 77 16.89 -3.74 -9.42
CA THR A 77 18.21 -3.96 -8.81
C THR A 77 18.93 -2.68 -8.41
N GLU A 78 18.68 -1.57 -9.10
CA GLU A 78 19.24 -0.26 -8.75
C GLU A 78 18.58 0.28 -7.48
N MET A 79 17.28 0.06 -7.34
CA MET A 79 16.48 0.54 -6.20
C MET A 79 16.78 -0.19 -4.90
N ILE A 80 17.29 -1.41 -4.95
CA ILE A 80 17.69 -2.15 -3.76
C ILE A 80 18.79 -1.42 -2.97
N LYS A 81 19.72 -0.77 -3.66
CA LYS A 81 20.80 0.01 -3.00
C LYS A 81 20.23 1.18 -2.21
N GLU A 82 19.18 1.80 -2.74
CA GLU A 82 18.49 2.91 -2.08
C GLU A 82 17.73 2.42 -0.84
N CYS A 83 16.99 1.33 -0.97
CA CYS A 83 16.31 0.70 0.16
C CYS A 83 17.30 0.30 1.26
N ALA A 84 18.45 -0.26 0.87
CA ALA A 84 19.50 -0.68 1.79
C ALA A 84 20.20 0.49 2.51
N SER A 85 20.08 1.73 2.03
CA SER A 85 20.64 2.91 2.71
C SER A 85 19.84 3.33 3.96
N GLU A 86 18.55 2.96 4.03
CA GLU A 86 17.64 3.27 5.15
C GLU A 86 16.90 1.99 5.62
N PRO A 87 17.62 0.95 6.03
CA PRO A 87 17.06 -0.40 6.22
C PRO A 87 16.06 -0.50 7.38
N ASP A 88 16.10 0.45 8.31
CA ASP A 88 15.21 0.44 9.48
C ASP A 88 13.79 0.90 9.13
N VAL A 89 13.65 1.73 8.08
CA VAL A 89 12.38 2.36 7.74
C VAL A 89 11.87 2.05 6.34
N LEU A 90 12.75 1.67 5.41
CA LEU A 90 12.37 1.42 4.02
C LEU A 90 12.32 -0.07 3.70
N ARG A 91 11.28 -0.46 2.98
CA ARG A 91 11.16 -1.70 2.21
C ARG A 91 10.62 -1.34 0.84
N MET A 92 10.87 -2.20 -0.14
CA MET A 92 10.39 -1.93 -1.49
C MET A 92 9.48 -3.02 -2.03
N TYR A 93 8.55 -2.62 -2.87
CA TYR A 93 7.93 -3.51 -3.84
C TYR A 93 8.78 -3.55 -5.09
N MET A 94 9.00 -4.74 -5.61
CA MET A 94 9.56 -4.91 -6.95
C MET A 94 8.51 -4.49 -7.98
N ALA A 95 8.84 -3.50 -8.81
CA ALA A 95 7.98 -3.05 -9.90
C ALA A 95 7.84 -4.13 -10.98
N ILE A 96 6.61 -4.45 -11.35
CA ILE A 96 6.29 -5.44 -12.38
C ILE A 96 5.74 -4.73 -13.60
N ASN A 97 6.59 -4.54 -14.62
CA ASN A 97 6.15 -4.01 -15.90
C ASN A 97 6.09 -5.15 -16.93
N PRO A 98 4.89 -5.55 -17.38
CA PRO A 98 4.67 -6.71 -18.24
C PRO A 98 5.16 -6.50 -19.69
N ASN A 99 5.53 -5.26 -20.02
CA ASN A 99 6.08 -4.92 -21.35
C ASN A 99 7.60 -5.18 -21.44
N TYR A 100 8.28 -5.43 -20.31
CA TYR A 100 9.72 -5.76 -20.21
C TYR A 100 9.90 -7.17 -19.67
N ARG A 101 9.53 -8.14 -20.49
CA ARG A 101 9.37 -9.55 -20.07
C ARG A 101 10.68 -10.21 -19.65
N GLU A 102 11.78 -9.90 -20.34
CA GLU A 102 13.09 -10.51 -20.05
C GLU A 102 13.65 -10.00 -18.73
N GLU A 103 13.60 -8.68 -18.53
CA GLU A 103 14.00 -8.02 -17.29
C GLU A 103 13.18 -8.53 -16.11
N LEU A 104 11.86 -8.67 -16.30
CA LEU A 104 10.97 -9.20 -15.28
C LEU A 104 11.38 -10.63 -14.87
N ARG A 105 11.69 -11.48 -15.84
CA ARG A 105 12.13 -12.85 -15.55
C ARG A 105 13.45 -12.89 -14.80
N GLU A 106 14.41 -12.05 -15.19
CA GLU A 106 15.68 -11.92 -14.51
C GLU A 106 15.52 -11.43 -13.06
N ASP A 107 14.70 -10.39 -12.84
CA ASP A 107 14.42 -9.85 -11.52
C ASP A 107 13.77 -10.91 -10.61
N LEU A 108 12.77 -11.64 -11.09
CA LEU A 108 12.12 -12.70 -10.33
C LEU A 108 13.02 -13.91 -10.08
N ALA A 109 13.90 -14.26 -11.03
CA ALA A 109 14.91 -15.32 -10.82
C ALA A 109 15.91 -14.95 -9.71
N ASN A 110 16.15 -13.67 -9.48
CA ASN A 110 17.04 -13.17 -8.43
C ASN A 110 16.30 -12.76 -7.14
N TYR A 111 14.98 -12.93 -7.07
CA TYR A 111 14.13 -12.47 -5.95
C TYR A 111 14.70 -12.86 -4.57
N ASP A 112 15.14 -14.09 -4.41
CA ASP A 112 15.63 -14.59 -3.11
C ASP A 112 16.90 -13.87 -2.63
N LYS A 113 17.72 -13.33 -3.53
CA LYS A 113 18.88 -12.48 -3.20
C LYS A 113 18.47 -11.12 -2.68
N PHE A 114 17.28 -10.65 -3.07
CA PHE A 114 16.77 -9.32 -2.76
C PHE A 114 15.80 -9.32 -1.57
N LYS A 115 15.39 -10.49 -1.11
CA LYS A 115 14.41 -10.68 -0.05
C LYS A 115 14.62 -9.83 1.21
N PRO A 116 15.84 -9.50 1.68
CA PRO A 116 16.00 -8.61 2.83
C PRO A 116 15.42 -7.21 2.65
N TRP A 117 15.28 -6.74 1.42
CA TRP A 117 14.80 -5.39 1.10
C TRP A 117 13.46 -5.39 0.37
N VAL A 118 13.15 -6.46 -0.36
CA VAL A 118 11.92 -6.59 -1.15
C VAL A 118 10.81 -7.21 -0.30
N PHE A 119 9.76 -6.43 -0.08
CA PHE A 119 8.57 -6.87 0.64
C PHE A 119 7.63 -7.71 -0.23
N GLY A 120 7.45 -7.32 -1.50
CA GLY A 120 6.53 -7.94 -2.43
C GLY A 120 6.62 -7.37 -3.83
N LEU A 121 5.54 -7.48 -4.58
CA LEU A 121 5.45 -6.99 -5.96
C LEU A 121 4.48 -5.81 -6.07
N LYS A 122 4.73 -4.89 -7.00
CA LYS A 122 3.81 -3.79 -7.36
C LYS A 122 3.41 -3.89 -8.81
N LEU A 123 2.11 -3.87 -9.07
CA LEU A 123 1.51 -3.73 -10.39
C LEU A 123 0.83 -2.37 -10.52
N LEU A 124 0.96 -1.77 -11.71
CA LEU A 124 0.24 -0.56 -12.08
C LEU A 124 -0.35 -0.71 -13.50
N PRO A 125 -1.45 -1.48 -13.63
CA PRO A 125 -1.99 -1.92 -14.92
C PRO A 125 -2.40 -0.76 -15.84
N ASP A 126 -2.91 0.33 -15.26
CA ASP A 126 -3.31 1.50 -16.06
C ASP A 126 -2.12 2.18 -16.74
N TYR A 127 -0.96 2.28 -16.09
CA TYR A 127 0.27 2.78 -16.71
C TYR A 127 0.73 1.88 -17.85
N HIS A 128 0.65 0.59 -17.66
CA HIS A 128 1.10 -0.40 -18.64
C HIS A 128 0.10 -0.63 -19.76
N LYS A 129 -1.12 -0.04 -19.69
CA LYS A 129 -2.24 -0.24 -20.60
C LYS A 129 -2.55 -1.73 -20.83
N THR A 130 -2.42 -2.51 -19.77
CA THR A 130 -2.54 -3.96 -19.76
C THR A 130 -3.38 -4.37 -18.56
N ALA A 131 -4.48 -5.08 -18.78
CA ALA A 131 -5.34 -5.52 -17.67
C ALA A 131 -4.57 -6.44 -16.69
N ALA A 132 -4.83 -6.33 -15.41
CA ALA A 132 -4.15 -7.16 -14.41
C ALA A 132 -4.39 -8.66 -14.60
N THR A 133 -5.44 -9.05 -15.32
CA THR A 133 -5.75 -10.44 -15.70
C THR A 133 -5.09 -10.88 -16.99
N ASP A 134 -4.40 -9.99 -17.72
CA ASP A 134 -3.73 -10.32 -18.98
C ASP A 134 -2.59 -11.35 -18.78
N ALA A 135 -2.43 -12.24 -19.75
CA ALA A 135 -1.39 -13.27 -19.74
C ALA A 135 0.04 -12.73 -19.56
N LYS A 136 0.27 -11.46 -19.93
CA LYS A 136 1.57 -10.81 -19.71
C LYS A 136 1.97 -10.69 -18.23
N TYR A 137 1.00 -10.57 -17.31
CA TYR A 137 1.25 -10.55 -15.87
C TYR A 137 1.34 -11.94 -15.25
N GLN A 138 0.85 -12.97 -15.94
CA GLN A 138 0.68 -14.31 -15.38
C GLN A 138 1.97 -14.84 -14.74
N TYR A 139 3.11 -14.69 -15.39
CA TYR A 139 4.38 -15.19 -14.86
C TYR A 139 4.72 -14.60 -13.47
N ALA A 140 4.51 -13.30 -13.27
CA ALA A 140 4.74 -12.66 -11.98
C ALA A 140 3.70 -13.04 -10.93
N LEU A 141 2.43 -13.18 -11.35
CA LEU A 141 1.35 -13.57 -10.45
C LEU A 141 1.47 -15.04 -10.02
N ASP A 142 1.83 -15.94 -10.92
CA ASP A 142 2.11 -17.34 -10.59
C ASP A 142 3.27 -17.45 -9.60
N PHE A 143 4.36 -16.72 -9.87
CA PHE A 143 5.51 -16.63 -8.95
C PHE A 143 5.10 -16.12 -7.55
N ALA A 144 4.30 -15.05 -7.50
CA ALA A 144 3.82 -14.52 -6.23
C ALA A 144 2.89 -15.50 -5.51
N ASN A 145 2.01 -16.18 -6.26
CA ASN A 145 1.08 -17.14 -5.70
C ASN A 145 1.79 -18.39 -5.14
N GLU A 146 2.78 -18.92 -5.83
CA GLU A 146 3.58 -20.06 -5.36
C GLU A 146 4.26 -19.75 -4.02
N ARG A 147 4.74 -18.53 -3.83
CA ARG A 147 5.48 -18.08 -2.65
C ARG A 147 4.60 -17.44 -1.57
N GLY A 148 3.32 -17.16 -1.85
CA GLY A 148 2.42 -16.45 -0.93
C GLY A 148 2.81 -15.00 -0.67
N LEU A 149 3.37 -14.33 -1.69
CA LEU A 149 3.90 -12.98 -1.57
C LEU A 149 2.77 -11.93 -1.48
N PRO A 150 3.05 -10.77 -0.85
CA PRO A 150 2.21 -9.60 -1.01
C PRO A 150 2.34 -9.01 -2.41
N VAL A 151 1.20 -8.57 -2.95
CA VAL A 151 1.14 -7.87 -4.24
C VAL A 151 0.26 -6.63 -4.05
N LEU A 152 0.88 -5.46 -4.14
CA LEU A 152 0.17 -4.20 -4.19
C LEU A 152 -0.21 -3.91 -5.65
N ILE A 153 -1.50 -3.75 -5.91
CA ILE A 153 -2.02 -3.42 -7.24
C ILE A 153 -2.69 -2.06 -7.15
N HIS A 154 -2.30 -1.13 -8.03
CA HIS A 154 -3.10 0.07 -8.24
C HIS A 154 -4.50 -0.33 -8.72
N THR A 155 -5.54 0.26 -8.14
CA THR A 155 -6.92 0.01 -8.55
C THR A 155 -7.72 1.30 -8.60
N TRP A 156 -8.62 1.42 -9.59
CA TRP A 156 -9.49 2.57 -9.71
C TRP A 156 -10.83 2.19 -10.33
N GLY A 157 -11.92 2.64 -9.72
CA GLY A 157 -13.26 2.33 -10.20
C GLY A 157 -13.47 2.77 -11.65
N GLY A 158 -14.12 1.91 -12.44
CA GLY A 158 -14.36 2.14 -13.86
C GLY A 158 -13.16 1.89 -14.78
N SER A 159 -11.97 1.61 -14.25
CA SER A 159 -10.81 1.27 -15.08
C SER A 159 -10.99 -0.11 -15.73
N ARG A 160 -10.71 -0.18 -17.03
CA ARG A 160 -10.70 -1.44 -17.78
C ARG A 160 -9.46 -2.30 -17.50
N PHE A 161 -8.46 -1.76 -16.81
CA PHE A 161 -7.19 -2.42 -16.57
C PHE A 161 -7.07 -2.95 -15.13
N ASP A 162 -7.67 -2.25 -14.16
CA ASP A 162 -7.58 -2.52 -12.73
C ASP A 162 -8.83 -2.11 -11.94
N GLY A 163 -9.98 -1.99 -12.61
CA GLY A 163 -11.28 -1.75 -11.98
C GLY A 163 -11.86 -3.00 -11.31
N GLY A 164 -12.99 -2.84 -10.68
CA GLY A 164 -13.58 -3.84 -9.79
C GLY A 164 -13.83 -5.19 -10.43
N ALA A 165 -14.32 -5.24 -11.67
CA ALA A 165 -14.57 -6.51 -12.37
C ALA A 165 -13.26 -7.28 -12.64
N VAL A 166 -12.20 -6.57 -13.06
CA VAL A 166 -10.87 -7.15 -13.30
C VAL A 166 -10.27 -7.66 -11.98
N MET A 167 -10.38 -6.87 -10.90
CA MET A 167 -9.87 -7.28 -9.59
C MET A 167 -10.61 -8.51 -9.05
N LEU A 168 -11.93 -8.58 -9.20
CA LEU A 168 -12.71 -9.71 -8.72
C LEU A 168 -12.28 -11.02 -9.40
N GLU A 169 -12.11 -11.00 -10.72
CA GLU A 169 -11.60 -12.15 -11.48
C GLU A 169 -10.21 -12.56 -10.99
N LEU A 170 -9.32 -11.58 -10.77
CA LEU A 170 -7.95 -11.84 -10.36
C LEU A 170 -7.87 -12.49 -8.96
N VAL A 171 -8.58 -11.93 -7.98
CA VAL A 171 -8.50 -12.41 -6.58
C VAL A 171 -9.14 -13.78 -6.40
N GLN A 172 -10.12 -14.14 -7.22
CA GLN A 172 -10.72 -15.48 -7.24
C GLN A 172 -9.76 -16.54 -7.82
N LYS A 173 -8.87 -16.12 -8.73
CA LYS A 173 -7.90 -17.03 -9.38
C LYS A 173 -6.72 -17.39 -8.47
N TYR A 174 -6.25 -16.47 -7.61
CA TYR A 174 -5.00 -16.62 -6.87
C TYR A 174 -5.24 -16.63 -5.35
N SER A 175 -5.26 -17.80 -4.75
CA SER A 175 -5.64 -17.98 -3.33
C SER A 175 -4.51 -17.73 -2.32
N ARG A 176 -3.25 -17.69 -2.75
CA ARG A 176 -2.10 -17.56 -1.84
C ARG A 176 -1.44 -16.19 -1.86
N ILE A 177 -1.61 -15.40 -2.92
CA ILE A 177 -1.17 -14.01 -2.97
C ILE A 177 -1.85 -13.23 -1.83
N LYS A 178 -1.11 -12.37 -1.14
CA LYS A 178 -1.69 -11.38 -0.24
C LYS A 178 -1.96 -10.11 -1.05
N PHE A 179 -3.17 -9.97 -1.55
CA PHE A 179 -3.55 -8.82 -2.36
C PHE A 179 -3.76 -7.58 -1.51
N LEU A 180 -3.03 -6.52 -1.82
CA LEU A 180 -3.27 -5.16 -1.34
C LEU A 180 -3.86 -4.37 -2.50
N LEU A 181 -5.17 -4.08 -2.44
CA LEU A 181 -5.85 -3.34 -3.50
C LEU A 181 -5.71 -1.84 -3.22
N GLY A 182 -4.74 -1.22 -3.87
CA GLY A 182 -4.42 0.20 -3.72
C GLY A 182 -5.62 1.07 -4.07
N HIS A 183 -5.88 2.13 -3.30
CA HIS A 183 -7.05 3.00 -3.42
C HIS A 183 -8.41 2.28 -3.23
N SER A 184 -8.40 1.03 -2.74
CA SER A 184 -9.61 0.28 -2.39
C SER A 184 -10.66 0.15 -3.53
N ILE A 185 -10.22 0.13 -4.79
CA ILE A 185 -11.11 0.18 -5.98
C ILE A 185 -12.03 1.41 -5.91
N PHE A 186 -11.45 2.60 -5.69
CA PHE A 186 -12.13 3.85 -5.41
C PHE A 186 -13.39 4.06 -6.27
N GLY A 187 -14.53 4.28 -5.61
CA GLY A 187 -15.82 4.51 -6.27
C GLY A 187 -16.62 3.23 -6.59
N GLU A 188 -16.00 2.04 -6.64
CA GLU A 188 -16.70 0.77 -6.88
C GLU A 188 -16.79 -0.08 -5.60
N TRP A 189 -17.37 0.48 -4.52
CA TRP A 189 -17.39 -0.13 -3.19
C TRP A 189 -18.02 -1.52 -3.12
N GLU A 190 -18.98 -1.82 -3.99
CA GLU A 190 -19.56 -3.15 -4.07
C GLU A 190 -18.56 -4.18 -4.61
N TYR A 191 -17.73 -3.82 -5.59
CA TYR A 191 -16.64 -4.69 -6.04
C TYR A 191 -15.57 -4.84 -4.96
N ALA A 192 -15.23 -3.77 -4.25
CA ALA A 192 -14.28 -3.83 -3.14
C ALA A 192 -14.76 -4.84 -2.08
N ARG A 193 -16.05 -4.79 -1.69
CA ARG A 193 -16.68 -5.75 -0.78
C ARG A 193 -16.60 -7.18 -1.33
N ARG A 194 -16.98 -7.39 -2.59
CA ARG A 194 -16.97 -8.70 -3.23
C ARG A 194 -15.56 -9.28 -3.32
N CYS A 195 -14.56 -8.50 -3.67
CA CYS A 195 -13.16 -8.94 -3.69
C CYS A 195 -12.72 -9.48 -2.32
N VAL A 196 -13.11 -8.81 -1.23
CA VAL A 196 -12.81 -9.27 0.12
C VAL A 196 -13.57 -10.54 0.49
N GLN A 197 -14.87 -10.61 0.20
CA GLN A 197 -15.76 -11.70 0.65
C GLN A 197 -15.68 -12.96 -0.21
N GLU A 198 -15.46 -12.81 -1.52
CA GLU A 198 -15.44 -13.91 -2.49
C GLU A 198 -14.03 -14.45 -2.78
N SER A 199 -13.02 -13.94 -2.09
CA SER A 199 -11.64 -14.44 -2.14
C SER A 199 -11.37 -15.51 -1.09
N ALA A 200 -10.17 -16.07 -1.09
CA ALA A 200 -9.69 -17.02 -0.09
C ALA A 200 -9.33 -16.35 1.27
N GLY A 201 -9.85 -15.17 1.56
CA GLY A 201 -9.52 -14.38 2.75
C GLY A 201 -8.21 -13.61 2.68
N ASN A 202 -7.57 -13.58 1.52
CA ASN A 202 -6.24 -13.05 1.25
C ASN A 202 -6.24 -11.66 0.61
N VAL A 203 -7.39 -10.97 0.59
CA VAL A 203 -7.56 -9.62 0.04
C VAL A 203 -7.68 -8.59 1.15
N TYR A 204 -6.99 -7.49 0.99
CA TYR A 204 -6.98 -6.31 1.86
C TYR A 204 -7.13 -5.05 1.02
N LEU A 205 -7.92 -4.10 1.51
CA LEU A 205 -8.13 -2.81 0.88
C LEU A 205 -7.12 -1.81 1.44
N GLU A 206 -6.28 -1.27 0.58
CA GLU A 206 -5.29 -0.29 0.96
C GLU A 206 -5.90 1.12 0.79
N LEU A 207 -5.70 1.98 1.80
CA LEU A 207 -6.53 3.15 2.05
C LEU A 207 -6.04 4.46 1.41
N THR A 208 -5.03 4.43 0.56
CA THR A 208 -4.59 5.65 -0.14
C THR A 208 -5.78 6.40 -0.74
N SER A 209 -5.81 7.71 -0.55
CA SER A 209 -6.87 8.66 -0.95
C SER A 209 -8.19 8.56 -0.17
N ILE A 210 -8.44 7.48 0.56
CA ILE A 210 -9.72 7.25 1.26
C ILE A 210 -9.91 8.19 2.45
N PRO A 211 -8.92 8.36 3.37
CA PRO A 211 -9.13 9.19 4.56
C PRO A 211 -9.33 10.69 4.27
N GLY A 212 -9.03 11.12 3.04
CA GLY A 212 -9.30 12.49 2.58
C GLY A 212 -10.75 12.75 2.21
N ASN A 213 -11.59 11.72 2.08
CA ASN A 213 -12.98 11.82 1.68
C ASN A 213 -13.90 11.56 2.87
N MET A 214 -14.78 12.52 3.15
CA MET A 214 -15.68 12.44 4.29
C MET A 214 -16.64 11.24 4.19
N GLY A 215 -16.58 10.33 5.18
CA GLY A 215 -17.47 9.19 5.30
C GLY A 215 -17.04 7.93 4.54
N ASP A 216 -16.02 7.99 3.67
CA ASP A 216 -15.60 6.81 2.90
C ASP A 216 -14.89 5.79 3.77
N LEU A 217 -14.09 6.20 4.75
CA LEU A 217 -13.44 5.27 5.67
C LEU A 217 -14.42 4.55 6.57
N GLU A 218 -15.40 5.28 7.12
CA GLU A 218 -16.51 4.71 7.90
C GLU A 218 -17.30 3.70 7.08
N ARG A 219 -17.60 4.06 5.82
CA ARG A 219 -18.32 3.20 4.88
C ARG A 219 -17.56 1.90 4.60
N LEU A 220 -16.26 1.98 4.30
CA LEU A 220 -15.45 0.79 4.06
C LEU A 220 -15.32 -0.07 5.31
N THR A 221 -15.12 0.54 6.49
CA THR A 221 -15.08 -0.18 7.76
C THR A 221 -16.38 -0.94 8.01
N ALA A 222 -17.53 -0.32 7.73
CA ALA A 222 -18.83 -0.99 7.85
C ALA A 222 -19.04 -2.12 6.82
N LEU A 223 -18.47 -1.99 5.62
CA LEU A 223 -18.66 -2.96 4.53
C LEU A 223 -17.81 -4.23 4.70
N VAL A 224 -16.57 -4.11 5.15
CA VAL A 224 -15.60 -5.21 5.13
C VAL A 224 -14.96 -5.52 6.49
N GLY A 225 -15.15 -4.67 7.49
CA GLY A 225 -14.45 -4.73 8.77
C GLY A 225 -13.06 -4.10 8.72
N SER A 226 -12.63 -3.50 9.82
CA SER A 226 -11.31 -2.86 9.91
C SER A 226 -10.14 -3.83 9.74
N GLU A 227 -10.34 -5.13 10.00
CA GLU A 227 -9.34 -6.18 9.82
C GLU A 227 -8.94 -6.41 8.36
N LYS A 228 -9.68 -5.85 7.44
CA LYS A 228 -9.41 -5.91 5.99
C LYS A 228 -8.86 -4.62 5.41
N LEU A 229 -8.65 -3.61 6.25
CA LEU A 229 -8.16 -2.30 5.84
C LEU A 229 -6.68 -2.13 6.22
N ILE A 230 -5.89 -1.59 5.31
CA ILE A 230 -4.45 -1.37 5.49
C ILE A 230 -4.10 0.08 5.18
N PHE A 231 -3.34 0.71 6.06
CA PHE A 231 -2.88 2.09 5.88
C PHE A 231 -1.86 2.20 4.76
N GLY A 232 -1.99 3.24 3.95
CA GLY A 232 -1.03 3.69 2.96
C GLY A 232 -1.34 5.11 2.54
N THR A 233 -0.34 5.81 2.01
CA THR A 233 -0.45 7.23 1.70
C THR A 233 -0.34 7.54 0.23
N ASP A 234 0.37 6.73 -0.56
CA ASP A 234 0.82 7.07 -1.91
C ASP A 234 1.77 8.29 -1.90
N MET A 235 2.52 8.46 -0.76
CA MET A 235 3.50 9.54 -0.72
C MET A 235 4.46 9.43 -1.90
N PRO A 236 4.93 10.53 -2.47
CA PRO A 236 4.79 11.92 -2.05
C PRO A 236 3.61 12.69 -2.70
N TRP A 237 2.62 12.01 -3.31
CA TRP A 237 1.40 12.70 -3.77
C TRP A 237 0.54 13.17 -2.62
N PHE A 238 0.46 12.35 -1.56
CA PHE A 238 -0.24 12.71 -0.34
C PHE A 238 0.76 12.72 0.82
N ASP A 239 0.49 13.58 1.79
CA ASP A 239 1.32 13.71 2.99
C ASP A 239 0.84 12.78 4.09
N GLU A 240 1.76 12.16 4.82
CA GLU A 240 1.45 11.23 5.91
C GLU A 240 0.62 11.89 7.03
N TYR A 241 0.87 13.15 7.32
CA TYR A 241 0.09 13.87 8.34
C TYR A 241 -1.38 13.99 7.94
N GLN A 242 -1.65 14.23 6.64
CA GLN A 242 -3.02 14.28 6.13
C GLN A 242 -3.69 12.90 6.25
N ALA A 243 -3.03 11.85 5.81
CA ALA A 243 -3.58 10.50 5.83
C ALA A 243 -3.77 9.98 7.25
N ILE A 244 -2.78 10.16 8.14
CA ILE A 244 -2.89 9.82 9.56
C ILE A 244 -4.03 10.62 10.21
N GLY A 245 -4.09 11.93 9.98
CA GLY A 245 -5.13 12.82 10.50
C GLY A 245 -6.53 12.37 10.07
N GLY A 246 -6.69 11.98 8.80
CA GLY A 246 -7.97 11.47 8.29
C GLY A 246 -8.42 10.18 8.99
N VAL A 247 -7.52 9.22 9.23
CA VAL A 247 -7.86 8.01 10.01
C VAL A 247 -8.18 8.35 11.46
N LEU A 248 -7.43 9.28 12.08
CA LEU A 248 -7.64 9.66 13.48
C LEU A 248 -8.97 10.37 13.71
N THR A 249 -9.44 11.14 12.72
CA THR A 249 -10.69 11.91 12.81
C THR A 249 -11.93 11.17 12.32
N ALA A 250 -11.76 10.03 11.65
CA ALA A 250 -12.89 9.20 11.22
C ALA A 250 -13.69 8.69 12.43
N ASP A 251 -15.02 8.59 12.25
CA ASP A 251 -15.96 8.08 13.26
C ASP A 251 -15.97 6.54 13.29
N ILE A 252 -14.82 6.00 13.63
CA ILE A 252 -14.55 4.57 13.85
C ILE A 252 -13.92 4.38 15.22
N THR A 253 -13.92 3.15 15.74
CA THR A 253 -13.37 2.88 17.07
C THR A 253 -11.84 3.03 17.12
N GLU A 254 -11.28 3.23 18.30
CA GLU A 254 -9.82 3.23 18.52
C GLU A 254 -9.19 1.88 18.17
N GLU A 255 -9.94 0.79 18.31
CA GLU A 255 -9.56 -0.55 17.89
C GLU A 255 -9.42 -0.64 16.35
N ASP A 256 -10.40 -0.09 15.61
CA ASP A 256 -10.35 -0.03 14.15
C ASP A 256 -9.15 0.77 13.67
N LYS A 257 -8.88 1.92 14.27
CA LYS A 257 -7.70 2.75 13.93
C LYS A 257 -6.39 1.98 14.13
N ARG A 258 -6.26 1.23 15.24
CA ARG A 258 -5.09 0.38 15.49
C ARG A 258 -4.99 -0.79 14.53
N ASN A 259 -6.11 -1.39 14.13
CA ASN A 259 -6.13 -2.42 13.10
C ASN A 259 -5.58 -1.87 11.78
N ILE A 260 -6.05 -0.71 11.35
CA ILE A 260 -5.65 -0.02 10.13
C ILE A 260 -4.15 0.35 10.17
N PHE A 261 -3.68 0.98 11.25
CA PHE A 261 -2.31 1.49 11.31
C PHE A 261 -1.23 0.40 11.39
N TYR A 262 -1.50 -0.71 12.10
CA TYR A 262 -0.43 -1.68 12.30
C TYR A 262 -0.85 -3.14 12.50
N ARG A 263 -1.95 -3.42 13.23
CA ARG A 263 -2.25 -4.79 13.65
C ARG A 263 -2.50 -5.73 12.49
N ASN A 264 -3.14 -5.22 11.42
CA ASN A 264 -3.39 -6.03 10.24
C ASN A 264 -2.08 -6.41 9.55
N VAL A 265 -1.16 -5.46 9.39
CA VAL A 265 0.15 -5.71 8.82
C VAL A 265 0.92 -6.73 9.65
N GLU A 266 0.97 -6.56 10.98
CA GLU A 266 1.65 -7.50 11.87
C GLU A 266 1.01 -8.90 11.89
N ARG A 267 -0.32 -8.97 11.77
CA ARG A 267 -1.05 -10.25 11.69
C ARG A 267 -0.76 -11.00 10.40
N ILE A 268 -0.64 -10.29 9.27
CA ILE A 268 -0.47 -10.87 7.94
C ILE A 268 0.98 -11.26 7.66
N PHE A 269 1.93 -10.45 8.11
CA PHE A 269 3.34 -10.52 7.73
C PHE A 269 4.30 -10.79 8.90
N GLY A 270 3.79 -10.80 10.13
CA GLY A 270 4.61 -10.86 11.34
C GLY A 270 5.03 -9.47 11.81
N LYS A 271 5.85 -9.40 12.86
CA LYS A 271 6.33 -8.12 13.42
C LYS A 271 7.68 -7.68 12.85
N ASP A 272 8.42 -8.62 12.31
CA ASP A 272 9.83 -8.45 11.92
C ASP A 272 10.04 -8.42 10.39
N TRP A 273 8.94 -8.26 9.64
CA TRP A 273 8.97 -8.16 8.17
C TRP A 273 9.75 -6.97 7.64
#